data_be107442f7ddf1ffbf3c5282ef5ee4c0
#
_entry.id   be107442f7ddf1ffbf3c5282ef5ee4c0
#
_cell.length_a   1.000
_cell.length_b   1.000
_cell.length_c   1.000
_cell.angle_alpha   90.00
_cell.angle_beta   90.00
_cell.angle_gamma   90.00
#
_symmetry.space_group_name_H-M   'P 1'
#
loop_
_entity.id
_entity.type
_entity.pdbx_description
1 polymer ?
#
loop_
_entity_poly.entity_id
_entity_poly.type
_entity_poly.pdbx_seq_one_letter_code
_entity_poly.pdbx_strand_id
1 'polypeptide(L)'
;TVEDKFSTIFNLSEQVKSMSDRLTEAMHEQENGSREVLGAIKNINTVTVEVQAGSEEMLKGGEGVAEEMLKLDNLTRMITDSMNEMAAGAVQINNAVQEVNAITQKNKTNIENLAAEVGKFKV
;
A
#
# COMPACT_ATOMS: atom_id res chain seq x y z
N THR A 1 -83.88 14.67 21.25
CA THR A 1 -84.33 16.10 21.24
C THR A 1 -83.40 16.98 20.42
N VAL A 2 -83.78 18.20 20.08
CA VAL A 2 -82.89 19.16 19.37
C VAL A 2 -81.67 19.49 20.21
N GLU A 3 -81.80 19.55 21.52
CA GLU A 3 -80.72 19.78 22.49
C GLU A 3 -79.63 18.70 22.44
N ASP A 4 -79.99 17.41 22.32
CA ASP A 4 -79.05 16.30 22.22
C ASP A 4 -78.21 16.39 20.94
N LYS A 5 -78.80 16.85 19.85
CA LYS A 5 -78.11 17.04 18.58
C LYS A 5 -77.14 18.21 18.65
N PHE A 6 -77.49 19.30 19.32
CA PHE A 6 -76.60 20.45 19.55
C PHE A 6 -75.41 20.05 20.43
N SER A 7 -75.63 19.31 21.50
CA SER A 7 -74.54 18.78 22.34
C SER A 7 -73.58 17.87 21.57
N THR A 8 -74.16 17.00 20.73
CA THR A 8 -73.31 16.12 19.86
C THR A 8 -72.49 16.90 18.88
N ILE A 9 -73.03 17.94 18.23
CA ILE A 9 -72.32 18.83 17.30
C ILE A 9 -71.20 19.58 18.03
N PHE A 10 -71.46 20.11 19.22
CA PHE A 10 -70.48 20.82 20.03
C PHE A 10 -69.30 19.88 20.38
N ASN A 11 -69.59 18.69 20.89
CA ASN A 11 -68.56 17.69 21.21
C ASN A 11 -67.75 17.26 19.97
N LEU A 12 -68.36 17.06 18.82
CA LEU A 12 -67.68 16.81 17.57
C LEU A 12 -66.77 17.97 17.12
N SER A 13 -67.26 19.21 17.31
CA SER A 13 -66.47 20.42 16.99
C SER A 13 -65.23 20.53 17.87
N GLU A 14 -65.32 20.22 19.16
CA GLU A 14 -64.16 20.17 20.07
C GLU A 14 -63.16 19.06 19.67
N GLN A 15 -63.69 17.90 19.32
CA GLN A 15 -62.83 16.79 18.83
C GLN A 15 -62.10 17.19 17.54
N VAL A 16 -62.78 17.82 16.58
CA VAL A 16 -62.18 18.30 15.34
C VAL A 16 -61.09 19.35 15.62
N LYS A 17 -61.37 20.29 16.56
CA LYS A 17 -60.38 21.26 16.97
C LYS A 17 -59.14 20.60 17.59
N SER A 18 -59.31 19.69 18.54
CA SER A 18 -58.21 18.96 19.16
C SER A 18 -57.40 18.15 18.14
N MET A 19 -58.08 17.53 17.15
CA MET A 19 -57.45 16.80 16.07
C MET A 19 -56.65 17.74 15.13
N SER A 20 -57.15 18.93 14.84
CA SER A 20 -56.49 19.94 14.06
C SER A 20 -55.23 20.47 14.77
N ASP A 21 -55.29 20.70 16.07
CA ASP A 21 -54.13 21.14 16.87
C ASP A 21 -53.03 20.05 16.84
N ARG A 22 -53.38 18.79 17.04
CA ARG A 22 -52.48 17.64 16.96
C ARG A 22 -51.87 17.50 15.55
N LEU A 23 -52.66 17.73 14.50
CA LEU A 23 -52.16 17.68 13.12
C LEU A 23 -51.14 18.79 12.88
N THR A 24 -51.39 20.00 13.39
CA THR A 24 -50.46 21.13 13.27
C THR A 24 -49.14 20.82 13.97
N GLU A 25 -49.19 20.23 15.16
CA GLU A 25 -47.98 19.81 15.90
C GLU A 25 -47.19 18.74 15.13
N ALA A 26 -47.88 17.70 14.59
CA ALA A 26 -47.27 16.66 13.77
C ALA A 26 -46.62 17.22 12.47
N MET A 27 -47.26 18.25 11.87
CA MET A 27 -46.69 18.93 10.69
C MET A 27 -45.42 19.70 11.03
N HIS A 28 -45.32 20.32 12.20
CA HIS A 28 -44.10 20.96 12.68
C HIS A 28 -42.98 19.95 12.96
N GLU A 29 -43.28 18.80 13.58
CA GLU A 29 -42.33 17.74 13.78
C GLU A 29 -41.84 17.18 12.44
N GLN A 30 -42.74 16.98 11.47
CA GLN A 30 -42.38 16.52 10.13
C GLN A 30 -41.50 17.52 9.39
N GLU A 31 -41.75 18.84 9.53
CA GLU A 31 -40.89 19.87 8.94
C GLU A 31 -39.48 19.85 9.53
N ASN A 32 -39.37 19.72 10.85
CA ASN A 32 -38.07 19.61 11.52
C ASN A 32 -37.34 18.34 11.09
N GLY A 33 -37.98 17.18 11.08
CA GLY A 33 -37.41 15.92 10.59
C GLY A 33 -36.96 16.02 9.14
N SER A 34 -37.74 16.68 8.28
CA SER A 34 -37.37 16.91 6.87
C SER A 34 -36.11 17.76 6.73
N ARG A 35 -35.92 18.78 7.57
CA ARG A 35 -34.73 19.63 7.61
C ARG A 35 -33.49 18.81 8.04
N GLU A 36 -33.66 17.96 9.04
CA GLU A 36 -32.56 17.05 9.48
C GLU A 36 -32.14 16.07 8.36
N VAL A 37 -33.13 15.50 7.68
CA VAL A 37 -32.86 14.61 6.53
C VAL A 37 -32.12 15.35 5.42
N LEU A 38 -32.54 16.58 5.08
CA LEU A 38 -31.83 17.41 4.10
C LEU A 38 -30.40 17.73 4.53
N GLY A 39 -30.17 17.98 5.83
CA GLY A 39 -28.84 18.18 6.40
C GLY A 39 -27.98 16.91 6.24
N ALA A 40 -28.53 15.76 6.57
CA ALA A 40 -27.86 14.46 6.40
C ALA A 40 -27.50 14.17 4.94
N ILE A 41 -28.42 14.46 3.99
CA ILE A 41 -28.14 14.29 2.54
C ILE A 41 -27.00 15.21 2.10
N LYS A 42 -26.94 16.45 2.57
CA LYS A 42 -25.81 17.36 2.29
C LYS A 42 -24.48 16.77 2.77
N ASN A 43 -24.46 16.25 3.99
CA ASN A 43 -23.25 15.63 4.55
C ASN A 43 -22.83 14.40 3.75
N ILE A 44 -23.78 13.54 3.36
CA ILE A 44 -23.51 12.37 2.52
C ILE A 44 -22.89 12.80 1.19
N ASN A 45 -23.42 13.86 0.56
CA ASN A 45 -22.86 14.36 -0.69
C ASN A 45 -21.42 14.86 -0.53
N THR A 46 -21.13 15.57 0.57
CA THR A 46 -19.75 16.01 0.89
C THR A 46 -18.81 14.82 1.07
N VAL A 47 -19.20 13.84 1.87
CA VAL A 47 -18.40 12.60 2.08
C VAL A 47 -18.21 11.83 0.77
N THR A 48 -19.23 11.81 -0.10
CA THR A 48 -19.11 11.14 -1.41
C THR A 48 -18.04 11.79 -2.28
N VAL A 49 -17.97 13.12 -2.29
CA VAL A 49 -16.93 13.86 -3.03
C VAL A 49 -15.53 13.59 -2.44
N GLU A 50 -15.43 13.56 -1.10
CA GLU A 50 -14.17 13.25 -0.42
C GLU A 50 -13.70 11.80 -0.72
N VAL A 51 -14.61 10.83 -0.72
CA VAL A 51 -14.31 9.44 -1.08
C VAL A 51 -13.88 9.33 -2.54
N GLN A 52 -14.52 10.08 -3.43
CA GLN A 52 -14.11 10.09 -4.84
C GLN A 52 -12.70 10.65 -4.99
N ALA A 53 -12.39 11.78 -4.38
CA ALA A 53 -11.06 12.37 -4.41
C ALA A 53 -10.00 11.44 -3.81
N GLY A 54 -10.29 10.81 -2.67
CA GLY A 54 -9.41 9.82 -2.05
C GLY A 54 -9.19 8.57 -2.92
N SER A 55 -10.21 8.16 -3.66
CA SER A 55 -10.10 7.03 -4.60
C SER A 55 -9.20 7.36 -5.81
N GLU A 56 -9.28 8.58 -6.32
CA GLU A 56 -8.40 9.05 -7.40
C GLU A 56 -6.94 9.15 -6.93
N GLU A 57 -6.71 9.63 -5.72
CA GLU A 57 -5.38 9.69 -5.11
C GLU A 57 -4.80 8.27 -4.88
N MET A 58 -5.64 7.35 -4.41
CA MET A 58 -5.25 5.94 -4.23
C MET A 58 -4.89 5.26 -5.55
N LEU A 59 -5.64 5.53 -6.63
CA LEU A 59 -5.33 5.03 -7.97
C LEU A 59 -3.96 5.51 -8.43
N LYS A 60 -3.70 6.83 -8.28
CA LYS A 60 -2.42 7.44 -8.63
C LYS A 60 -1.24 6.91 -7.81
N GLY A 61 -1.48 6.69 -6.51
CA GLY A 61 -0.51 6.02 -5.63
C GLY A 61 -0.22 4.58 -6.06
N GLY A 62 -1.26 3.84 -6.48
CA GLY A 62 -1.13 2.49 -7.01
C GLY A 62 -0.31 2.42 -8.30
N GLU A 63 -0.51 3.36 -9.21
CA GLU A 63 0.30 3.49 -10.44
C GLU A 63 1.78 3.77 -10.10
N GLY A 64 2.05 4.66 -9.13
CA GLY A 64 3.40 4.93 -8.65
C GLY A 64 4.07 3.70 -8.05
N VAL A 65 3.36 2.92 -7.24
CA VAL A 65 3.87 1.65 -6.69
C VAL A 65 4.18 0.65 -7.81
N ALA A 66 3.33 0.54 -8.83
CA ALA A 66 3.57 -0.35 -9.97
C ALA A 66 4.85 0.05 -10.73
N GLU A 67 5.10 1.34 -10.93
CA GLU A 67 6.33 1.84 -11.57
C GLU A 67 7.58 1.50 -10.74
N GLU A 68 7.54 1.69 -9.43
CA GLU A 68 8.66 1.33 -8.54
C GLU A 68 8.93 -0.17 -8.51
N MET A 69 7.89 -1.01 -8.61
CA MET A 69 8.05 -2.47 -8.73
C MET A 69 8.78 -2.87 -10.02
N LEU A 70 8.52 -2.21 -11.14
CA LEU A 70 9.27 -2.43 -12.38
C LEU A 70 10.74 -2.03 -12.25
N LYS A 71 11.04 -0.93 -11.55
CA LYS A 71 12.43 -0.54 -11.25
C LYS A 71 13.14 -1.57 -10.37
N LEU A 72 12.44 -2.11 -9.36
CA LEU A 72 12.97 -3.18 -8.50
C LEU A 72 13.24 -4.47 -9.29
N ASP A 73 12.39 -4.86 -10.24
CA ASP A 73 12.64 -6.01 -11.09
C ASP A 73 13.93 -5.84 -11.93
N ASN A 74 14.09 -4.67 -12.56
CA ASN A 74 15.31 -4.33 -13.29
C ASN A 74 16.56 -4.35 -12.40
N LEU A 75 16.49 -3.77 -11.20
CA LEU A 75 17.60 -3.78 -10.25
C LEU A 75 17.96 -5.20 -9.81
N THR A 76 16.98 -6.04 -9.58
CA THR A 76 17.17 -7.44 -9.20
C THR A 76 17.89 -8.21 -10.32
N ARG A 77 17.55 -7.97 -11.59
CA ARG A 77 18.24 -8.55 -12.74
C ARG A 77 19.69 -8.10 -12.81
N MET A 78 19.96 -6.80 -12.66
CA MET A 78 21.33 -6.28 -12.64
C MET A 78 22.17 -6.88 -11.50
N ILE A 79 21.59 -7.06 -10.32
CA ILE A 79 22.25 -7.73 -9.20
C ILE A 79 22.58 -9.18 -9.55
N THR A 80 21.63 -9.90 -10.16
CA THR A 80 21.84 -11.29 -10.58
C THR A 80 22.99 -11.41 -11.59
N ASP A 81 23.03 -10.53 -12.59
CA ASP A 81 24.09 -10.49 -13.59
C ASP A 81 25.46 -10.19 -12.94
N SER A 82 25.52 -9.20 -12.05
CA SER A 82 26.75 -8.87 -11.30
C SER A 82 27.22 -10.03 -10.41
N MET A 83 26.30 -10.78 -9.80
CA MET A 83 26.64 -11.97 -9.01
C MET A 83 27.22 -13.09 -9.91
N ASN A 84 26.69 -13.26 -11.11
CA ASN A 84 27.24 -14.21 -12.09
C ASN A 84 28.65 -13.82 -12.55
N GLU A 85 28.88 -12.54 -12.84
CA GLU A 85 30.22 -12.03 -13.16
C GLU A 85 31.20 -12.22 -11.99
N MET A 86 30.76 -11.97 -10.78
CA MET A 86 31.56 -12.15 -9.57
C MET A 86 31.92 -13.62 -9.36
N ALA A 87 30.99 -14.54 -9.60
CA ALA A 87 31.24 -15.97 -9.54
C ALA A 87 32.28 -16.40 -10.58
N ALA A 88 32.17 -15.94 -11.83
CA ALA A 88 33.14 -16.16 -12.86
C ALA A 88 34.55 -15.62 -12.52
N GLY A 89 34.59 -14.39 -11.96
CA GLY A 89 35.83 -13.77 -11.45
C GLY A 89 36.47 -14.58 -10.31
N ALA A 90 35.67 -15.13 -9.40
CA ALA A 90 36.18 -15.98 -8.33
C ALA A 90 36.82 -17.27 -8.85
N VAL A 91 36.25 -17.87 -9.89
CA VAL A 91 36.85 -19.04 -10.56
C VAL A 91 38.18 -18.67 -11.20
N GLN A 92 38.28 -17.52 -11.87
CA GLN A 92 39.54 -17.05 -12.47
C GLN A 92 40.61 -16.79 -11.41
N ILE A 93 40.25 -16.18 -10.29
CA ILE A 93 41.19 -15.96 -9.17
C ILE A 93 41.67 -17.29 -8.61
N ASN A 94 40.79 -18.27 -8.42
CA ASN A 94 41.18 -19.60 -7.95
C ASN A 94 42.17 -20.28 -8.91
N ASN A 95 41.95 -20.21 -10.20
CA ASN A 95 42.84 -20.75 -11.22
C ASN A 95 44.23 -20.04 -11.17
N ALA A 96 44.24 -18.71 -11.04
CA ALA A 96 45.50 -17.97 -10.91
C ALA A 96 46.25 -18.31 -9.62
N VAL A 97 45.57 -18.54 -8.52
CA VAL A 97 46.21 -19.01 -7.27
C VAL A 97 46.81 -20.41 -7.44
N GLN A 98 46.16 -21.32 -8.14
CA GLN A 98 46.71 -22.62 -8.44
C GLN A 98 47.97 -22.55 -9.31
N GLU A 99 47.99 -21.67 -10.32
CA GLU A 99 49.15 -21.44 -11.18
C GLU A 99 50.32 -20.83 -10.37
N VAL A 100 50.07 -19.86 -9.53
CA VAL A 100 51.09 -19.28 -8.62
C VAL A 100 51.68 -20.37 -7.70
N ASN A 101 50.84 -21.25 -7.15
CA ASN A 101 51.29 -22.37 -6.32
C ASN A 101 52.21 -23.34 -7.12
N ALA A 102 51.84 -23.67 -8.37
CA ALA A 102 52.65 -24.52 -9.22
C ALA A 102 54.01 -23.87 -9.56
N ILE A 103 54.02 -22.57 -9.89
CA ILE A 103 55.26 -21.82 -10.13
C ILE A 103 56.14 -21.77 -8.87
N THR A 104 55.52 -21.54 -7.71
CA THR A 104 56.24 -21.53 -6.42
C THR A 104 56.92 -22.86 -6.13
N GLN A 105 56.21 -23.96 -6.37
CA GLN A 105 56.76 -25.30 -6.20
C GLN A 105 57.93 -25.57 -7.16
N LYS A 106 57.77 -25.16 -8.43
CA LYS A 106 58.85 -25.28 -9.44
C LYS A 106 60.07 -24.43 -9.05
N ASN A 107 59.84 -23.23 -8.55
CA ASN A 107 60.94 -22.37 -8.09
C ASN A 107 61.68 -23.00 -6.91
N LYS A 108 60.97 -23.58 -5.94
CA LYS A 108 61.58 -24.33 -4.83
C LYS A 108 62.47 -25.46 -5.32
N THR A 109 62.00 -26.30 -6.25
CA THR A 109 62.77 -27.40 -6.84
C THR A 109 64.01 -26.86 -7.58
N ASN A 110 63.88 -25.77 -8.33
CA ASN A 110 65.00 -25.12 -9.03
C ASN A 110 66.07 -24.61 -8.04
N ILE A 111 65.66 -24.05 -6.91
CA ILE A 111 66.59 -23.57 -5.87
C ILE A 111 67.29 -24.76 -5.22
N GLU A 112 66.59 -25.84 -4.92
CA GLU A 112 67.18 -27.06 -4.35
C GLU A 112 68.21 -27.68 -5.31
N ASN A 113 67.88 -27.75 -6.60
CA ASN A 113 68.80 -28.24 -7.63
C ASN A 113 70.04 -27.35 -7.75
N LEU A 114 69.86 -26.03 -7.77
CA LEU A 114 70.92 -25.05 -7.82
C LEU A 114 71.85 -25.16 -6.59
N ALA A 115 71.27 -25.30 -5.41
CA ALA A 115 72.05 -25.51 -4.17
C ALA A 115 72.89 -26.82 -4.22
N ALA A 116 72.30 -27.90 -4.78
CA ALA A 116 73.01 -29.17 -4.96
C ALA A 116 74.16 -29.04 -5.97
N GLU A 117 73.96 -28.32 -7.08
CA GLU A 117 75.05 -28.09 -8.07
C GLU A 117 76.18 -27.19 -7.48
N VAL A 118 75.84 -26.13 -6.81
CA VAL A 118 76.80 -25.26 -6.12
C VAL A 118 77.59 -26.04 -5.04
N GLY A 119 76.91 -26.96 -4.36
CA GLY A 119 77.58 -27.84 -3.38
C GLY A 119 78.68 -28.76 -3.97
N LYS A 120 78.56 -29.11 -5.26
CA LYS A 120 79.58 -29.94 -5.96
C LYS A 120 80.90 -29.18 -6.26
N PHE A 121 80.83 -27.85 -6.28
CA PHE A 121 82.01 -27.00 -6.50
C PHE A 121 82.72 -26.58 -5.21
N LYS A 122 82.20 -26.97 -4.05
CA LYS A 122 82.92 -26.80 -2.79
C LYS A 122 83.88 -27.98 -2.61
N VAL A 123 85.08 -27.76 -3.03
CA VAL A 123 86.28 -28.61 -2.65
C VAL A 123 86.82 -27.98 -1.38
#